data_d4c0a72fd9ca493696e6f0127759e898
#
_entry.id   d4c0a72fd9ca493696e6f0127759e898
#
_cell.length_a   1.000
_cell.length_b   1.000
_cell.length_c   1.000
_cell.angle_alpha   90.00
_cell.angle_beta   90.00
_cell.angle_gamma   90.00
#
_symmetry.space_group_name_H-M   'P 1'
#
loop_
_entity.id
_entity.type
_entity.pdbx_description
1 polymer ?
#
loop_
_entity_poly.entity_id
_entity_poly.type
_entity_poly.pdbx_seq_one_letter_code
_entity_poly.pdbx_strand_id
1 'polypeptide(L)'
;MARGGRGFQGTVLKALRVPEHKLTVTGVREIPPYTELTVQCPSLLGARAAALPPTTWVRMWIPENGREYQRAYTLTRINRAQASAIILFLHHEPAGPASRWSSRVRPGATVAVQVMGGTSYRPPSPGDRMLLVGDPASAPALADAVDAAPAGSPVTVIMLAPETGHLPRAERDHQLIRLDPEVSEDKLLAAVDHALWADTGDLALDWVWIALESGVTKTVRRHLVASGMNRRSTQHQAYWIRGRAMGIASDA
;
A
#
# COMPACT_ATOMS: atom_id res chain seq x y z
N MET A 1 20.97 3.57 23.34
CA MET A 1 19.99 4.54 22.82
C MET A 1 18.70 4.38 23.61
N ALA A 2 18.21 5.42 24.28
CA ALA A 2 16.95 5.39 24.99
C ALA A 2 15.81 5.17 23.98
N ARG A 3 14.93 4.18 24.22
CA ARG A 3 13.72 3.97 23.43
C ARG A 3 12.80 5.16 23.66
N GLY A 4 12.41 5.86 22.61
CA GLY A 4 11.42 6.92 22.65
C GLY A 4 10.09 6.41 23.22
N GLY A 5 9.29 7.27 23.85
CA GLY A 5 8.00 6.92 24.43
C GLY A 5 7.00 6.51 23.32
N ARG A 6 6.37 5.35 23.47
CA ARG A 6 5.34 4.81 22.54
C ARG A 6 3.91 5.11 22.96
N GLY A 7 3.73 5.87 24.06
CA GLY A 7 2.43 6.22 24.60
C GLY A 7 1.58 5.00 25.06
N PHE A 8 0.31 5.25 25.38
CA PHE A 8 -0.66 4.24 25.87
C PHE A 8 -0.78 3.03 24.92
N GLN A 9 -0.65 3.23 23.63
CA GLN A 9 -0.82 2.17 22.63
C GLN A 9 0.39 1.24 22.50
N GLY A 10 1.60 1.71 22.74
CA GLY A 10 2.74 0.81 22.91
C GLY A 10 2.54 -0.18 24.06
N THR A 11 1.82 0.25 25.08
CA THR A 11 1.44 -0.59 26.24
C THR A 11 0.35 -1.60 25.86
N VAL A 12 -0.68 -1.20 25.11
CA VAL A 12 -1.74 -2.10 24.63
C VAL A 12 -1.19 -3.16 23.67
N LEU A 13 -0.29 -2.79 22.75
CA LEU A 13 0.33 -3.74 21.83
C LEU A 13 1.23 -4.75 22.51
N LYS A 14 1.93 -4.35 23.58
CA LYS A 14 2.67 -5.28 24.45
C LYS A 14 1.73 -6.26 25.15
N ALA A 15 0.57 -5.79 25.62
CA ALA A 15 -0.44 -6.62 26.26
C ALA A 15 -1.04 -7.64 25.29
N LEU A 16 -1.20 -7.29 24.01
CA LEU A 16 -1.70 -8.18 22.95
C LEU A 16 -0.66 -9.16 22.40
N ARG A 17 0.58 -9.13 22.89
CA ARG A 17 1.69 -10.01 22.48
C ARG A 17 1.94 -10.05 20.95
N VAL A 18 1.68 -8.96 20.25
CA VAL A 18 1.98 -8.88 18.80
C VAL A 18 3.49 -8.96 18.59
N PRO A 19 4.01 -9.92 17.84
CA PRO A 19 5.44 -10.04 17.60
C PRO A 19 6.02 -8.75 17.01
N GLU A 20 7.11 -8.27 17.63
CA GLU A 20 7.88 -7.15 17.13
C GLU A 20 9.13 -7.66 16.46
N HIS A 21 9.38 -7.20 15.24
CA HIS A 21 10.54 -7.54 14.45
C HIS A 21 11.45 -6.32 14.32
N LYS A 22 12.75 -6.55 14.22
CA LYS A 22 13.75 -5.52 13.94
C LYS A 22 14.02 -5.48 12.44
N LEU A 23 13.66 -4.38 11.81
CA LEU A 23 13.94 -4.11 10.41
C LEU A 23 15.21 -3.26 10.31
N THR A 24 16.14 -3.65 9.44
CA THR A 24 17.38 -2.92 9.16
C THR A 24 17.34 -2.36 7.75
N VAL A 25 17.60 -1.08 7.60
CA VAL A 25 17.77 -0.43 6.29
C VAL A 25 19.15 -0.81 5.73
N THR A 26 19.18 -1.38 4.53
CA THR A 26 20.42 -1.79 3.85
C THR A 26 20.73 -0.95 2.61
N GLY A 27 19.72 -0.27 2.06
CA GLY A 27 19.89 0.65 0.93
C GLY A 27 18.87 1.78 0.99
N VAL A 28 19.26 2.92 0.44
CA VAL A 28 18.40 4.12 0.30
C VAL A 28 18.58 4.67 -1.10
N ARG A 29 17.48 4.95 -1.78
CA ARG A 29 17.49 5.54 -3.12
C ARG A 29 16.34 6.53 -3.27
N GLU A 30 16.64 7.71 -3.78
CA GLU A 30 15.62 8.69 -4.16
C GLU A 30 15.05 8.35 -5.52
N ILE A 31 13.72 8.22 -5.60
CA ILE A 31 12.93 8.01 -6.83
C ILE A 31 11.67 8.87 -6.74
N PRO A 32 11.77 10.19 -6.97
CA PRO A 32 10.63 11.08 -6.77
C PRO A 32 9.32 10.55 -7.36
N PRO A 33 8.19 10.66 -6.65
CA PRO A 33 8.01 11.35 -5.37
C PRO A 33 8.31 10.48 -4.12
N TYR A 34 9.09 9.42 -4.25
CA TYR A 34 9.39 8.49 -3.16
C TYR A 34 10.86 8.48 -2.74
N THR A 35 11.09 8.13 -1.48
CA THR A 35 12.34 7.49 -1.05
C THR A 35 12.10 5.97 -0.99
N GLU A 36 12.90 5.23 -1.72
CA GLU A 36 12.94 3.77 -1.70
C GLU A 36 13.95 3.27 -0.67
N LEU A 37 13.50 2.40 0.22
CA LEU A 37 14.37 1.71 1.17
C LEU A 37 14.46 0.23 0.82
N THR A 38 15.67 -0.28 0.67
CA THR A 38 15.93 -1.71 0.76
C THR A 38 16.10 -2.06 2.23
N VAL A 39 15.36 -3.06 2.69
CA VAL A 39 15.32 -3.44 4.10
C VAL A 39 15.56 -4.93 4.30
N GLN A 40 16.15 -5.31 5.44
CA GLN A 40 16.29 -6.70 5.86
C GLN A 40 15.60 -6.94 7.19
N CYS A 41 14.92 -8.09 7.30
CA CYS A 41 14.26 -8.54 8.52
C CYS A 41 14.20 -10.08 8.56
N PRO A 42 15.25 -10.79 8.98
CA PRO A 42 15.30 -12.26 8.95
C PRO A 42 14.15 -12.95 9.68
N SER A 43 13.70 -12.39 10.80
CA SER A 43 12.60 -12.95 11.60
C SER A 43 11.22 -12.82 10.95
N LEU A 44 11.05 -11.91 9.99
CA LEU A 44 9.78 -11.67 9.28
C LEU A 44 9.83 -12.13 7.81
N LEU A 45 10.96 -11.88 7.14
CA LEU A 45 11.11 -12.05 5.69
C LEU A 45 11.92 -13.29 5.31
N GLY A 46 12.62 -13.91 6.25
CA GLY A 46 13.52 -15.03 5.99
C GLY A 46 12.80 -16.30 5.54
N ALA A 47 13.55 -17.26 5.03
CA ALA A 47 13.02 -18.51 4.47
C ALA A 47 12.17 -19.33 5.47
N ARG A 48 12.47 -19.22 6.77
CA ARG A 48 11.73 -19.92 7.85
C ARG A 48 10.51 -19.16 8.36
N ALA A 49 10.33 -17.89 8.00
CA ALA A 49 9.16 -17.12 8.37
C ALA A 49 7.92 -17.58 7.57
N ALA A 50 6.71 -17.34 8.09
CA ALA A 50 5.48 -17.60 7.34
C ALA A 50 5.47 -16.81 6.03
N ALA A 51 4.84 -17.36 4.99
CA ALA A 51 4.64 -16.63 3.75
C ALA A 51 3.71 -15.44 3.98
N LEU A 52 4.09 -14.31 3.43
CA LEU A 52 3.27 -13.11 3.46
C LEU A 52 2.46 -13.02 2.16
N PRO A 53 1.15 -12.78 2.24
CA PRO A 53 0.35 -12.58 1.03
C PRO A 53 0.75 -11.29 0.29
N PRO A 54 0.40 -11.16 -1.00
CA PRO A 54 0.58 -9.91 -1.73
C PRO A 54 -0.05 -8.73 -0.99
N THR A 55 0.46 -7.55 -1.22
CA THR A 55 0.03 -6.28 -0.60
C THR A 55 0.17 -6.25 0.93
N THR A 56 0.97 -7.14 1.51
CA THR A 56 1.24 -7.13 2.95
C THR A 56 1.88 -5.82 3.37
N TRP A 57 1.37 -5.27 4.47
CA TRP A 57 1.91 -4.06 5.07
C TRP A 57 2.34 -4.31 6.51
N VAL A 58 3.31 -3.51 6.95
CA VAL A 58 3.81 -3.51 8.33
C VAL A 58 3.56 -2.16 8.97
N ARG A 59 3.39 -2.14 10.28
CA ARG A 59 3.43 -0.93 11.08
C ARG A 59 4.85 -0.71 11.56
N MET A 60 5.42 0.43 11.17
CA MET A 60 6.77 0.86 11.53
C MET A 60 6.70 1.89 12.65
N TRP A 61 7.55 1.75 13.65
CA TRP A 61 7.74 2.73 14.72
C TRP A 61 8.80 3.75 14.32
N ILE A 62 8.38 4.82 13.68
CA ILE A 62 9.26 5.87 13.15
C ILE A 62 9.74 6.78 14.26
N PRO A 63 11.06 6.87 14.52
CA PRO A 63 11.60 7.74 15.57
C PRO A 63 11.65 9.21 15.10
N GLU A 64 11.11 10.12 15.91
CA GLU A 64 11.22 11.55 15.69
C GLU A 64 11.14 12.31 17.02
N ASN A 65 12.10 13.20 17.29
CA ASN A 65 12.14 14.10 18.45
C ASN A 65 11.91 13.37 19.78
N GLY A 66 12.57 12.22 19.98
CA GLY A 66 12.46 11.43 21.20
C GLY A 66 11.15 10.65 21.36
N ARG A 67 10.27 10.66 20.38
CA ARG A 67 9.02 9.88 20.30
C ARG A 67 9.07 8.87 19.17
N GLU A 68 8.17 7.89 19.17
CA GLU A 68 7.99 6.96 18.08
C GLU A 68 6.55 7.08 17.54
N TYR A 69 6.44 7.24 16.23
CA TYR A 69 5.17 7.36 15.51
C TYR A 69 4.91 6.09 14.70
N GLN A 70 3.74 5.50 14.88
CA GLN A 70 3.38 4.31 14.13
C GLN A 70 2.81 4.70 12.77
N ARG A 71 3.40 4.17 11.69
CA ARG A 71 2.93 4.35 10.31
C ARG A 71 2.94 3.02 9.57
N ALA A 72 1.97 2.84 8.68
CA ALA A 72 1.83 1.64 7.87
C ALA A 72 2.52 1.81 6.51
N TYR A 73 3.26 0.79 6.09
CA TYR A 73 3.93 0.74 4.79
C TYR A 73 3.84 -0.64 4.19
N THR A 74 3.61 -0.70 2.87
CA THR A 74 3.57 -1.96 2.13
C THR A 74 5.00 -2.50 1.95
N LEU A 75 5.15 -3.80 2.17
CA LEU A 75 6.35 -4.55 1.80
C LEU A 75 6.19 -5.03 0.36
N THR A 76 7.10 -4.65 -0.51
CA THR A 76 7.11 -5.09 -1.90
C THR A 76 8.38 -5.83 -2.22
N ARG A 77 8.38 -6.63 -3.30
CA ARG A 77 9.58 -7.36 -3.77
C ARG A 77 10.26 -8.15 -2.66
N ILE A 78 9.48 -8.92 -1.92
CA ILE A 78 9.99 -9.74 -0.84
C ILE A 78 10.91 -10.83 -1.41
N ASN A 79 12.20 -10.78 -1.02
CA ASN A 79 13.20 -11.79 -1.33
C ASN A 79 13.48 -12.62 -0.08
N ARG A 80 12.93 -13.82 -0.02
CA ARG A 80 13.03 -14.69 1.15
C ARG A 80 14.45 -15.26 1.35
N ALA A 81 15.21 -15.46 0.27
CA ALA A 81 16.59 -15.95 0.36
C ALA A 81 17.52 -14.92 1.01
N GLN A 82 17.30 -13.66 0.74
CA GLN A 82 18.04 -12.53 1.32
C GLN A 82 17.36 -11.95 2.57
N ALA A 83 16.19 -12.46 2.93
CA ALA A 83 15.33 -11.91 4.00
C ALA A 83 15.09 -10.40 3.85
N SER A 84 14.90 -9.93 2.62
CA SER A 84 14.82 -8.51 2.25
C SER A 84 13.50 -8.17 1.58
N ALA A 85 13.17 -6.88 1.58
CA ALA A 85 12.03 -6.30 0.86
C ALA A 85 12.35 -4.85 0.48
N ILE A 86 11.47 -4.26 -0.33
CA ILE A 86 11.47 -2.84 -0.66
C ILE A 86 10.29 -2.16 0.05
N ILE A 87 10.53 -0.96 0.56
CA ILE A 87 9.50 -0.07 1.09
C ILE A 87 9.63 1.28 0.40
N LEU A 88 8.52 1.82 -0.11
CA LEU A 88 8.46 3.14 -0.73
C LEU A 88 7.80 4.15 0.23
N PHE A 89 8.51 5.22 0.53
CA PHE A 89 8.01 6.34 1.34
C PHE A 89 7.60 7.48 0.44
N LEU A 90 6.31 7.69 0.27
CA LEU A 90 5.77 8.82 -0.47
C LEU A 90 6.06 10.13 0.28
N HIS A 91 6.67 11.10 -0.41
CA HIS A 91 6.82 12.45 0.07
C HIS A 91 5.59 13.28 -0.26
N HIS A 92 5.11 14.04 0.70
CA HIS A 92 3.95 14.93 0.59
C HIS A 92 4.13 16.16 1.47
N GLU A 93 3.45 17.24 1.14
CA GLU A 93 3.37 18.43 1.97
C GLU A 93 1.99 18.55 2.64
N PRO A 94 1.93 18.95 3.92
CA PRO A 94 3.06 19.10 4.84
C PRO A 94 3.72 17.77 5.18
N ALA A 95 5.06 17.77 5.31
CA ALA A 95 5.81 16.55 5.59
C ALA A 95 5.47 15.98 6.97
N GLY A 96 5.09 14.71 7.02
CA GLY A 96 4.86 13.97 8.26
C GLY A 96 6.15 13.37 8.86
N PRO A 97 6.08 12.77 10.07
CA PRO A 97 7.23 12.14 10.72
C PRO A 97 7.97 11.13 9.83
N ALA A 98 7.24 10.31 9.11
CA ALA A 98 7.82 9.28 8.25
C ALA A 98 8.49 9.86 6.99
N SER A 99 7.88 10.88 6.37
CA SER A 99 8.47 11.59 5.24
C SER A 99 9.79 12.26 5.64
N ARG A 100 9.81 12.95 6.78
CA ARG A 100 11.04 13.57 7.33
C ARG A 100 12.10 12.55 7.74
N TRP A 101 11.69 11.39 8.27
CA TRP A 101 12.61 10.33 8.63
C TRP A 101 13.23 9.68 7.39
N SER A 102 12.42 9.31 6.39
CA SER A 102 12.89 8.66 5.18
C SER A 102 13.86 9.51 4.37
N SER A 103 13.70 10.84 4.36
CA SER A 103 14.64 11.75 3.68
C SER A 103 16.03 11.85 4.34
N ARG A 104 16.17 11.37 5.58
CA ARG A 104 17.42 11.47 6.36
C ARG A 104 18.02 10.13 6.75
N VAL A 105 17.25 9.05 6.61
CA VAL A 105 17.71 7.70 6.99
C VAL A 105 18.92 7.28 6.18
N ARG A 106 19.77 6.46 6.79
CA ARG A 106 20.98 5.93 6.16
C ARG A 106 21.02 4.39 6.32
N PRO A 107 21.71 3.68 5.44
CA PRO A 107 21.99 2.25 5.64
C PRO A 107 22.58 1.99 7.03
N GLY A 108 22.16 0.89 7.66
CA GLY A 108 22.47 0.54 9.04
C GLY A 108 21.42 1.01 10.07
N ALA A 109 20.55 1.95 9.72
CA ALA A 109 19.45 2.36 10.59
C ALA A 109 18.51 1.18 10.87
N THR A 110 17.96 1.13 12.09
CA THR A 110 17.03 0.08 12.48
C THR A 110 15.73 0.66 13.02
N VAL A 111 14.62 0.00 12.71
CA VAL A 111 13.28 0.38 13.16
C VAL A 111 12.49 -0.85 13.58
N ALA A 112 11.68 -0.72 14.61
CA ALA A 112 10.78 -1.77 15.03
C ALA A 112 9.56 -1.83 14.11
N VAL A 113 9.17 -3.05 13.72
CA VAL A 113 7.98 -3.28 12.88
C VAL A 113 7.11 -4.39 13.42
N GLN A 114 5.83 -4.31 13.13
CA GLN A 114 4.83 -5.30 13.52
C GLN A 114 3.91 -5.57 12.32
N VAL A 115 3.59 -6.84 12.07
CA VAL A 115 2.50 -7.22 11.16
C VAL A 115 1.22 -7.20 11.97
N MET A 116 0.34 -6.26 11.67
CA MET A 116 -0.93 -6.09 12.38
C MET A 116 -2.08 -6.07 11.40
N GLY A 117 -2.94 -7.04 11.53
CA GLY A 117 -4.04 -7.23 10.60
C GLY A 117 -3.58 -7.86 9.29
N GLY A 118 -4.53 -8.23 8.46
CA GLY A 118 -4.28 -8.74 7.12
C GLY A 118 -4.51 -7.66 6.08
N THR A 119 -3.93 -7.83 4.91
CA THR A 119 -4.40 -7.10 3.73
C THR A 119 -5.85 -7.50 3.43
N SER A 120 -6.64 -6.55 2.91
CA SER A 120 -7.97 -6.86 2.35
C SER A 120 -7.87 -7.53 0.97
N TYR A 121 -6.67 -7.55 0.39
CA TYR A 121 -6.43 -8.17 -0.90
C TYR A 121 -6.55 -9.68 -0.82
N ARG A 122 -7.41 -10.24 -1.64
CA ARG A 122 -7.55 -11.68 -1.88
C ARG A 122 -7.39 -11.91 -3.37
N PRO A 123 -6.43 -12.73 -3.82
CA PRO A 123 -6.21 -12.93 -5.24
C PRO A 123 -7.49 -13.36 -5.96
N PRO A 124 -7.73 -12.89 -7.19
CA PRO A 124 -8.79 -13.40 -8.05
C PRO A 124 -8.50 -14.83 -8.53
N SER A 125 -9.43 -15.41 -9.25
CA SER A 125 -9.20 -16.67 -9.94
C SER A 125 -8.34 -16.49 -11.19
N PRO A 126 -7.60 -17.52 -11.65
CA PRO A 126 -6.90 -17.45 -12.92
C PRO A 126 -7.84 -17.10 -14.08
N GLY A 127 -7.42 -16.13 -14.90
CA GLY A 127 -8.21 -15.65 -16.04
C GLY A 127 -9.18 -14.51 -15.71
N ASP A 128 -9.48 -14.25 -14.42
CA ASP A 128 -10.31 -13.11 -14.04
C ASP A 128 -9.72 -11.79 -14.53
N ARG A 129 -10.55 -10.92 -15.10
CA ARG A 129 -10.18 -9.57 -15.52
C ARG A 129 -10.18 -8.65 -14.30
N MET A 130 -9.03 -8.07 -14.02
CA MET A 130 -8.77 -7.31 -12.81
C MET A 130 -8.78 -5.81 -13.05
N LEU A 131 -9.44 -5.06 -12.18
CA LEU A 131 -9.28 -3.62 -12.05
C LEU A 131 -8.65 -3.28 -10.70
N LEU A 132 -7.58 -2.51 -10.73
CA LEU A 132 -6.93 -1.92 -9.56
C LEU A 132 -7.12 -0.40 -9.61
N VAL A 133 -7.59 0.21 -8.52
CA VAL A 133 -7.80 1.66 -8.46
C VAL A 133 -7.04 2.22 -7.28
N GLY A 134 -6.15 3.18 -7.51
CA GLY A 134 -5.34 3.76 -6.45
C GLY A 134 -4.71 5.11 -6.75
N ASP A 135 -3.81 5.51 -5.86
CA ASP A 135 -3.08 6.76 -5.88
C ASP A 135 -1.61 6.54 -5.46
N PRO A 136 -0.76 7.59 -5.42
CA PRO A 136 0.65 7.43 -5.03
C PRO A 136 0.86 6.77 -3.67
N ALA A 137 -0.07 6.91 -2.71
CA ALA A 137 0.08 6.27 -1.40
C ALA A 137 -0.09 4.75 -1.47
N SER A 138 -0.93 4.26 -2.38
CA SER A 138 -1.20 2.84 -2.60
C SER A 138 -0.38 2.22 -3.75
N ALA A 139 0.31 3.03 -4.56
CA ALA A 139 1.04 2.56 -5.74
C ALA A 139 1.98 1.37 -5.48
N PRO A 140 2.72 1.29 -4.35
CA PRO A 140 3.54 0.11 -4.06
C PRO A 140 2.73 -1.17 -3.95
N ALA A 141 1.55 -1.10 -3.34
CA ALA A 141 0.66 -2.25 -3.20
C ALA A 141 -0.05 -2.61 -4.50
N LEU A 142 -0.39 -1.62 -5.34
CA LEU A 142 -0.90 -1.88 -6.69
C LEU A 142 0.15 -2.63 -7.53
N ALA A 143 1.42 -2.20 -7.48
CA ALA A 143 2.51 -2.90 -8.18
C ALA A 143 2.64 -4.35 -7.72
N ASP A 144 2.63 -4.58 -6.41
CA ASP A 144 2.70 -5.93 -5.84
C ASP A 144 1.47 -6.78 -6.23
N ALA A 145 0.27 -6.18 -6.32
CA ALA A 145 -0.94 -6.85 -6.78
C ALA A 145 -0.89 -7.18 -8.28
N VAL A 146 -0.33 -6.29 -9.12
CA VAL A 146 -0.09 -6.54 -10.55
C VAL A 146 0.84 -7.73 -10.73
N ASP A 147 1.98 -7.74 -10.03
CA ASP A 147 2.98 -8.80 -10.16
C ASP A 147 2.47 -10.15 -9.61
N ALA A 148 1.60 -10.11 -8.61
CA ALA A 148 0.97 -11.30 -8.02
C ALA A 148 -0.31 -11.75 -8.74
N ALA A 149 -0.74 -11.06 -9.79
CA ALA A 149 -1.95 -11.45 -10.51
C ALA A 149 -1.82 -12.87 -11.10
N PRO A 150 -2.87 -13.71 -11.03
CA PRO A 150 -2.85 -15.05 -11.58
C PRO A 150 -2.53 -15.09 -13.07
N ALA A 151 -1.99 -16.21 -13.53
CA ALA A 151 -1.69 -16.39 -14.95
C ALA A 151 -2.95 -16.21 -15.83
N GLY A 152 -2.78 -15.52 -16.95
CA GLY A 152 -3.87 -15.26 -17.88
C GLY A 152 -4.85 -14.15 -17.48
N SER A 153 -4.72 -13.58 -16.26
CA SER A 153 -5.59 -12.47 -15.81
C SER A 153 -5.13 -11.14 -16.43
N PRO A 154 -5.92 -10.50 -17.29
CA PRO A 154 -5.65 -9.12 -17.72
C PRO A 154 -5.80 -8.15 -16.54
N VAL A 155 -4.89 -7.18 -16.44
CA VAL A 155 -4.90 -6.21 -15.35
C VAL A 155 -5.00 -4.79 -15.92
N THR A 156 -6.01 -4.06 -15.48
CA THR A 156 -6.14 -2.62 -15.70
C THR A 156 -5.90 -1.89 -14.38
N VAL A 157 -5.12 -0.83 -14.40
CA VAL A 157 -4.85 0.04 -13.25
C VAL A 157 -5.36 1.44 -13.56
N ILE A 158 -6.26 1.96 -12.73
CA ILE A 158 -6.61 3.39 -12.71
C ILE A 158 -5.81 4.05 -11.59
N MET A 159 -4.98 5.02 -11.94
CA MET A 159 -4.05 5.69 -11.04
C MET A 159 -4.33 7.18 -10.97
N LEU A 160 -4.70 7.68 -9.80
CA LEU A 160 -4.84 9.12 -9.52
C LEU A 160 -3.45 9.69 -9.25
N ALA A 161 -2.70 10.03 -10.30
CA ALA A 161 -1.33 10.51 -10.18
C ALA A 161 -1.02 11.56 -11.27
N PRO A 162 -0.05 12.47 -11.01
CA PRO A 162 0.45 13.37 -12.05
C PRO A 162 0.91 12.59 -13.29
N GLU A 163 0.91 13.23 -14.45
CA GLU A 163 1.27 12.59 -15.74
C GLU A 163 2.64 11.90 -15.72
N THR A 164 3.58 12.42 -14.94
CA THR A 164 4.91 11.84 -14.73
C THR A 164 4.92 10.62 -13.80
N GLY A 165 3.83 10.38 -13.08
CA GLY A 165 3.71 9.23 -12.19
C GLY A 165 3.57 7.93 -12.99
N HIS A 166 4.36 6.93 -12.71
CA HIS A 166 4.20 5.56 -13.21
C HIS A 166 4.00 4.61 -12.03
N LEU A 167 3.41 3.45 -12.28
CA LEU A 167 3.31 2.44 -11.24
C LEU A 167 4.71 1.96 -10.88
N PRO A 168 5.23 2.31 -9.69
CA PRO A 168 6.62 2.03 -9.36
C PRO A 168 6.82 0.52 -9.25
N ARG A 169 7.74 -0.02 -10.05
CA ARG A 169 8.23 -1.39 -9.91
C ARG A 169 7.30 -2.53 -10.28
N ALA A 170 6.17 -2.31 -10.92
CA ALA A 170 5.43 -3.40 -11.55
C ALA A 170 6.24 -3.99 -12.70
N GLU A 171 6.42 -5.31 -12.72
CA GLU A 171 7.18 -6.03 -13.75
C GLU A 171 6.27 -6.67 -14.80
N ARG A 172 5.04 -7.01 -14.38
CA ARG A 172 4.08 -7.63 -15.27
C ARG A 172 3.38 -6.60 -16.14
N ASP A 173 3.07 -6.98 -17.38
CA ASP A 173 2.28 -6.18 -18.31
C ASP A 173 0.89 -5.88 -17.74
N HIS A 174 0.48 -4.61 -17.84
CA HIS A 174 -0.81 -4.12 -17.39
C HIS A 174 -1.20 -2.87 -18.18
N GLN A 175 -2.50 -2.64 -18.32
CA GLN A 175 -3.00 -1.38 -18.83
C GLN A 175 -3.00 -0.33 -17.72
N LEU A 176 -2.44 0.85 -17.97
CA LEU A 176 -2.41 1.95 -17.01
C LEU A 176 -3.21 3.14 -17.52
N ILE A 177 -4.29 3.47 -16.83
CA ILE A 177 -5.12 4.65 -17.05
C ILE A 177 -4.76 5.66 -15.97
N ARG A 178 -4.26 6.83 -16.37
CA ARG A 178 -3.90 7.90 -15.43
C ARG A 178 -4.96 8.96 -15.44
N LEU A 179 -5.28 9.42 -14.24
CA LEU A 179 -6.16 10.56 -14.00
C LEU A 179 -5.44 11.58 -13.14
N ASP A 180 -5.79 12.85 -13.33
CA ASP A 180 -5.32 13.93 -12.47
C ASP A 180 -5.67 13.62 -11.01
N PRO A 181 -4.78 13.85 -10.02
CA PRO A 181 -5.08 13.66 -8.61
C PRO A 181 -6.29 14.45 -8.11
N GLU A 182 -6.57 15.60 -8.73
CA GLU A 182 -7.71 16.47 -8.42
C GLU A 182 -8.92 16.26 -9.35
N VAL A 183 -8.93 15.16 -10.08
CA VAL A 183 -10.06 14.80 -10.94
C VAL A 183 -11.37 14.77 -10.15
N SER A 184 -12.44 15.29 -10.76
CA SER A 184 -13.76 15.21 -10.13
C SER A 184 -14.22 13.77 -9.92
N GLU A 185 -15.06 13.55 -8.93
CA GLU A 185 -15.64 12.22 -8.65
C GLU A 185 -16.32 11.64 -9.90
N ASP A 186 -17.10 12.46 -10.63
CA ASP A 186 -17.80 12.02 -11.86
C ASP A 186 -16.82 11.51 -12.93
N LYS A 187 -15.68 12.18 -13.14
CA LYS A 187 -14.67 11.73 -14.10
C LYS A 187 -13.97 10.46 -13.67
N LEU A 188 -13.72 10.31 -12.35
CA LEU A 188 -13.18 9.06 -11.82
C LEU A 188 -14.17 7.92 -12.03
N LEU A 189 -15.45 8.11 -11.72
CA LEU A 189 -16.48 7.10 -11.90
C LEU A 189 -16.69 6.77 -13.37
N ALA A 190 -16.63 7.75 -14.28
CA ALA A 190 -16.69 7.51 -15.73
C ALA A 190 -15.50 6.64 -16.22
N ALA A 191 -14.28 6.85 -15.70
CA ALA A 191 -13.14 5.99 -16.02
C ALA A 191 -13.31 4.57 -15.47
N VAL A 192 -13.88 4.43 -14.28
CA VAL A 192 -14.25 3.14 -13.68
C VAL A 192 -15.30 2.43 -14.54
N ASP A 193 -16.33 3.15 -15.00
CA ASP A 193 -17.37 2.59 -15.88
C ASP A 193 -16.79 2.16 -17.24
N HIS A 194 -15.89 2.94 -17.81
CA HIS A 194 -15.20 2.55 -19.03
C HIS A 194 -14.41 1.24 -18.87
N ALA A 195 -13.79 1.02 -17.72
CA ALA A 195 -13.12 -0.25 -17.42
C ALA A 195 -14.10 -1.38 -17.05
N LEU A 196 -15.28 -1.02 -16.50
CA LEU A 196 -16.29 -1.97 -16.04
C LEU A 196 -17.03 -2.63 -17.21
N TRP A 197 -17.32 -1.85 -18.26
CA TRP A 197 -18.11 -2.30 -19.39
C TRP A 197 -17.22 -2.56 -20.60
N ALA A 198 -17.34 -3.74 -21.19
CA ALA A 198 -16.75 -3.97 -22.51
C ALA A 198 -17.50 -3.17 -23.59
N ASP A 199 -16.88 -2.98 -24.75
CA ASP A 199 -17.51 -2.31 -25.91
C ASP A 199 -18.81 -2.99 -26.35
N THR A 200 -19.01 -4.24 -25.96
CA THR A 200 -20.24 -5.02 -26.19
C THR A 200 -21.39 -4.67 -25.26
N GLY A 201 -21.16 -3.86 -24.24
CA GLY A 201 -22.11 -3.56 -23.16
C GLY A 201 -22.24 -4.63 -22.09
N ASP A 202 -21.43 -5.69 -22.15
CA ASP A 202 -21.37 -6.72 -21.14
C ASP A 202 -20.42 -6.34 -19.99
N LEU A 203 -20.67 -6.86 -18.80
CA LEU A 203 -19.78 -6.68 -17.66
C LEU A 203 -18.40 -7.28 -17.97
N ALA A 204 -17.39 -6.40 -18.10
CA ALA A 204 -16.04 -6.78 -18.53
C ALA A 204 -15.10 -7.12 -17.38
N LEU A 205 -15.49 -6.87 -16.12
CA LEU A 205 -14.65 -7.10 -14.96
C LEU A 205 -15.18 -8.25 -14.10
N ASP A 206 -14.25 -9.04 -13.60
CA ASP A 206 -14.54 -10.16 -12.71
C ASP A 206 -14.13 -9.81 -11.26
N TRP A 207 -13.12 -8.93 -11.11
CA TRP A 207 -12.54 -8.64 -9.81
C TRP A 207 -11.97 -7.21 -9.74
N VAL A 208 -12.18 -6.54 -8.59
CA VAL A 208 -11.72 -5.16 -8.36
C VAL A 208 -11.10 -5.01 -6.98
N TRP A 209 -10.00 -4.27 -6.88
CA TRP A 209 -9.44 -3.80 -5.62
C TRP A 209 -9.21 -2.29 -5.63
N ILE A 210 -9.80 -1.62 -4.64
CA ILE A 210 -9.79 -0.17 -4.51
C ILE A 210 -8.92 0.21 -3.31
N ALA A 211 -7.89 1.03 -3.53
CA ALA A 211 -6.90 1.42 -2.56
C ALA A 211 -6.60 2.93 -2.64
N LEU A 212 -7.51 3.74 -2.09
CA LEU A 212 -7.50 5.21 -2.20
C LEU A 212 -7.71 5.88 -0.83
N GLU A 213 -7.95 7.19 -0.87
CA GLU A 213 -8.51 7.93 0.25
C GLU A 213 -9.82 7.28 0.74
N SER A 214 -10.07 7.33 2.03
CA SER A 214 -11.20 6.62 2.67
C SER A 214 -12.57 6.96 2.10
N GLY A 215 -12.85 8.23 1.82
CA GLY A 215 -14.12 8.69 1.24
C GLY A 215 -14.27 8.20 -0.19
N VAL A 216 -13.26 8.46 -1.02
CA VAL A 216 -13.22 8.08 -2.44
C VAL A 216 -13.32 6.56 -2.59
N THR A 217 -12.61 5.79 -1.75
CA THR A 217 -12.70 4.32 -1.71
C THR A 217 -14.14 3.84 -1.54
N LYS A 218 -14.88 4.45 -0.61
CA LYS A 218 -16.29 4.10 -0.37
C LYS A 218 -17.19 4.46 -1.54
N THR A 219 -16.95 5.62 -2.16
CA THR A 219 -17.73 6.06 -3.33
C THR A 219 -17.53 5.12 -4.50
N VAL A 220 -16.30 4.84 -4.91
CA VAL A 220 -16.01 3.93 -6.03
C VAL A 220 -16.58 2.54 -5.76
N ARG A 221 -16.41 2.01 -4.54
CA ARG A 221 -16.98 0.71 -4.17
C ARG A 221 -18.50 0.68 -4.28
N ARG A 222 -19.18 1.71 -3.79
CA ARG A 222 -20.65 1.80 -3.84
C ARG A 222 -21.13 1.85 -5.28
N HIS A 223 -20.46 2.62 -6.11
CA HIS A 223 -20.73 2.74 -7.54
C HIS A 223 -20.62 1.39 -8.25
N LEU A 224 -19.49 0.70 -8.13
CA LEU A 224 -19.27 -0.61 -8.73
C LEU A 224 -20.34 -1.65 -8.33
N VAL A 225 -20.69 -1.68 -7.04
CA VAL A 225 -21.74 -2.61 -6.57
C VAL A 225 -23.10 -2.22 -7.12
N ALA A 226 -23.42 -0.93 -7.24
CA ALA A 226 -24.66 -0.46 -7.85
C ALA A 226 -24.74 -0.77 -9.36
N SER A 227 -23.57 -0.78 -10.03
CA SER A 227 -23.44 -1.16 -11.45
C SER A 227 -23.41 -2.67 -11.70
N GLY A 228 -23.63 -3.50 -10.68
CA GLY A 228 -23.78 -4.95 -10.85
C GLY A 228 -22.59 -5.80 -10.42
N MET A 229 -21.45 -5.19 -10.02
CA MET A 229 -20.32 -5.97 -9.49
C MET A 229 -20.66 -6.71 -8.21
N ASN A 230 -20.20 -7.95 -8.10
CA ASN A 230 -20.36 -8.73 -6.88
C ASN A 230 -19.58 -8.10 -5.71
N ARG A 231 -20.22 -7.98 -4.56
CA ARG A 231 -19.60 -7.42 -3.35
C ARG A 231 -18.35 -8.16 -2.88
N ARG A 232 -18.25 -9.47 -3.11
CA ARG A 232 -17.08 -10.29 -2.73
C ARG A 232 -15.92 -10.07 -3.67
N SER A 233 -16.18 -9.81 -4.95
CA SER A 233 -15.19 -9.46 -5.96
C SER A 233 -14.80 -7.98 -5.93
N THR A 234 -15.54 -7.12 -5.20
CA THR A 234 -15.25 -5.70 -5.06
C THR A 234 -14.58 -5.45 -3.72
N GLN A 235 -13.28 -5.68 -3.67
CA GLN A 235 -12.47 -5.53 -2.47
C GLN A 235 -11.95 -4.10 -2.34
N HIS A 236 -11.64 -3.68 -1.13
CA HIS A 236 -11.19 -2.31 -0.90
C HIS A 236 -10.40 -2.18 0.40
N GLN A 237 -9.50 -1.19 0.43
CA GLN A 237 -8.76 -0.80 1.62
C GLN A 237 -8.46 0.70 1.55
N ALA A 238 -8.86 1.46 2.57
CA ALA A 238 -8.45 2.85 2.68
C ALA A 238 -6.94 2.93 2.99
N TYR A 239 -6.22 3.71 2.21
CA TYR A 239 -4.78 3.94 2.37
C TYR A 239 -4.48 5.19 3.17
N TRP A 240 -5.36 6.17 3.12
CA TRP A 240 -5.24 7.41 3.90
C TRP A 240 -6.61 8.06 4.14
N ILE A 241 -6.63 9.05 5.01
CA ILE A 241 -7.83 9.83 5.33
C ILE A 241 -7.43 11.30 5.21
N ARG A 242 -8.18 12.06 4.44
CA ARG A 242 -7.94 13.49 4.26
C ARG A 242 -7.97 14.22 5.60
N GLY A 243 -6.93 15.01 5.88
CA GLY A 243 -6.82 15.80 7.10
C GLY A 243 -6.60 15.01 8.40
N ARG A 244 -6.38 13.69 8.32
CA ARG A 244 -6.17 12.84 9.49
C ARG A 244 -5.06 11.83 9.26
N ALA A 245 -4.13 11.72 10.22
CA ALA A 245 -3.11 10.67 10.17
C ALA A 245 -3.75 9.29 10.31
N MET A 246 -3.44 8.37 9.40
CA MET A 246 -3.74 6.95 9.58
C MET A 246 -2.61 6.30 10.37
N GLY A 247 -2.95 5.81 11.51
CA GLY A 247 -2.02 5.31 12.50
C GLY A 247 -2.11 6.17 13.74
N ILE A 248 -1.66 5.60 14.84
CA ILE A 248 -1.87 6.20 16.13
C ILE A 248 -0.70 7.12 16.41
N ALA A 249 -0.96 8.42 16.56
CA ALA A 249 -0.07 9.30 17.29
C ALA A 249 -0.39 9.12 18.76
N SER A 250 0.61 8.90 19.59
CA SER A 250 0.47 9.20 21.00
C SER A 250 0.47 10.71 21.12
N ASP A 251 -0.70 11.31 21.04
CA ASP A 251 -0.84 12.68 21.47
C ASP A 251 -0.55 12.76 22.95
N ALA A 252 0.25 13.75 23.30
CA ALA A 252 0.63 14.08 24.64
C ALA A 252 -0.57 14.40 25.50
#